data_326f33e1ed2495ee097f617ef90ba6cf
#
_entry.id   326f33e1ed2495ee097f617ef90ba6cf
#
_cell.length_a   1.000
_cell.length_b   1.000
_cell.length_c   1.000
_cell.angle_alpha   90.00
_cell.angle_beta   90.00
_cell.angle_gamma   90.00
#
_symmetry.space_group_name_H-M   'P 1'
#
loop_
_entity.id
_entity.type
_entity.pdbx_description
1 polymer ?
#
loop_
_entity_poly.entity_id
_entity_poly.type
_entity_poly.pdbx_seq_one_letter_code
_entity_poly.pdbx_strand_id
1 'polypeptide(L)'
;RSCLVGSEMCIRDSNETAELLKNYNVGVSKHLIDVSDKEAVFALPQKVIDEHGAVDMVFNNAGVALSQTVEESTDEDWDWGLGILLHGVINGTRAFLPHLKKRPEAAIINTSSIFGLLSVPTQSIYHVGKYGVRAFTETLALEMKMENSPVEVYSVHPGHIGTNIANYGVQNERLDINLENEDEVSNLFGPRAKTKEEVGEIFKNQAPVNANSAAKIILKNIKKKNKRILVGGDARWYDRIQRFFPKKYIYLLPLIPLIGRLFPKDKLLDR
;
A
#
# COMPACT_ATOMS: atom_id res chain seq x y z
N ARG A 1 9.95 -21.21 4.43
CA ARG A 1 9.22 -20.88 5.67
C ARG A 1 8.59 -19.50 5.54
N SER A 2 7.39 -19.31 6.05
CA SER A 2 6.63 -18.07 5.92
C SER A 2 6.03 -17.67 7.27
N CYS A 3 6.16 -16.39 7.62
CA CYS A 3 5.48 -15.79 8.75
C CYS A 3 4.47 -14.77 8.21
N LEU A 4 3.24 -14.82 8.72
CA LEU A 4 2.17 -13.90 8.39
C LEU A 4 1.92 -13.00 9.60
N VAL A 5 1.94 -11.69 9.36
CA VAL A 5 1.61 -10.68 10.36
C VAL A 5 0.36 -9.94 9.89
N GLY A 6 -0.59 -9.77 10.77
CA GLY A 6 -1.82 -9.05 10.47
C GLY A 6 -2.36 -8.33 11.69
N SER A 7 -2.98 -7.17 11.47
CA SER A 7 -3.83 -6.48 12.45
C SER A 7 -5.18 -7.20 12.60
N GLU A 8 -6.01 -6.79 13.55
CA GLU A 8 -7.36 -7.35 13.73
C GLU A 8 -8.18 -7.37 12.43
N MET A 9 -8.06 -6.34 11.61
CA MET A 9 -8.70 -6.27 10.29
C MET A 9 -8.16 -7.31 9.30
N CYS A 10 -6.94 -7.79 9.51
CA CYS A 10 -6.26 -8.76 8.63
C CYS A 10 -6.35 -10.20 9.15
N ILE A 11 -7.02 -10.49 10.28
CA ILE A 11 -7.15 -11.88 10.81
C ILE A 11 -7.79 -12.79 9.78
N ARG A 12 -8.86 -12.34 9.14
CA ARG A 12 -9.57 -13.09 8.10
C ARG A 12 -8.64 -13.40 6.93
N ASP A 13 -7.94 -12.41 6.44
CA ASP A 13 -7.00 -12.55 5.31
C ASP A 13 -5.80 -13.43 5.68
N SER A 14 -5.31 -13.32 6.93
CA SER A 14 -4.23 -14.18 7.43
C SER A 14 -4.64 -15.66 7.50
N ASN A 15 -5.88 -15.92 7.89
CA ASN A 15 -6.43 -17.29 7.91
C ASN A 15 -6.58 -17.83 6.48
N GLU A 16 -7.15 -17.05 5.56
CA GLU A 16 -7.27 -17.43 4.15
C GLU A 16 -5.90 -17.68 3.52
N THR A 17 -4.93 -16.80 3.77
CA THR A 17 -3.56 -16.98 3.27
C THR A 17 -2.90 -18.22 3.85
N ALA A 18 -3.09 -18.52 5.14
CA ALA A 18 -2.56 -19.74 5.76
C ALA A 18 -3.17 -21.01 5.15
N GLU A 19 -4.48 -21.00 4.84
CA GLU A 19 -5.13 -22.12 4.14
C GLU A 19 -4.53 -22.33 2.73
N LEU A 20 -4.33 -21.26 1.97
CA LEU A 20 -3.69 -21.33 0.66
C LEU A 20 -2.26 -21.91 0.74
N LEU A 21 -1.52 -21.60 1.80
CA LEU A 21 -0.14 -22.07 2.00
C LEU A 21 -0.03 -23.54 2.41
N LYS A 22 -1.08 -24.17 2.90
CA LYS A 22 -1.09 -25.62 3.26
C LYS A 22 -0.66 -26.51 2.09
N ASN A 23 -0.94 -26.07 0.85
CA ASN A 23 -0.60 -26.83 -0.36
C ASN A 23 0.88 -26.80 -0.71
N TYR A 24 1.72 -26.01 -0.02
CA TYR A 24 3.11 -25.77 -0.40
C TYR A 24 4.15 -26.44 0.50
N ASN A 25 3.72 -27.25 1.48
CA ASN A 25 4.63 -27.94 2.42
C ASN A 25 5.68 -27.01 3.06
N VAL A 26 5.25 -25.83 3.48
CA VAL A 26 6.07 -24.82 4.17
C VAL A 26 5.57 -24.59 5.59
N GLY A 27 6.48 -24.34 6.53
CA GLY A 27 6.10 -23.92 7.88
C GLY A 27 5.48 -22.52 7.84
N VAL A 28 4.33 -22.35 8.46
CA VAL A 28 3.61 -21.07 8.54
C VAL A 28 3.30 -20.77 10.00
N SER A 29 3.64 -19.55 10.46
CA SER A 29 3.16 -19.00 11.71
C SER A 29 2.35 -17.72 11.47
N LYS A 30 1.45 -17.40 12.39
CA LYS A 30 0.59 -16.23 12.33
C LYS A 30 0.73 -15.44 13.63
N HIS A 31 0.97 -14.14 13.50
CA HIS A 31 1.06 -13.23 14.65
C HIS A 31 0.07 -12.09 14.43
N LEU A 32 -0.86 -11.93 15.39
CA LEU A 32 -1.77 -10.80 15.41
C LEU A 32 -1.06 -9.60 16.03
N ILE A 33 -0.76 -8.59 15.22
CA ILE A 33 -0.02 -7.40 15.64
C ILE A 33 -0.61 -6.20 14.93
N ASP A 34 -0.87 -5.13 15.66
CA ASP A 34 -1.08 -3.82 15.08
C ASP A 34 0.28 -3.25 14.65
N VAL A 35 0.43 -2.97 13.35
CA VAL A 35 1.69 -2.43 12.81
C VAL A 35 1.98 -1.00 13.30
N SER A 36 0.99 -0.29 13.83
CA SER A 36 1.17 1.02 14.47
C SER A 36 1.73 0.89 15.90
N ASP A 37 1.54 -0.26 16.54
CA ASP A 37 2.16 -0.57 17.84
C ASP A 37 3.65 -0.89 17.65
N LYS A 38 4.46 0.12 17.92
CA LYS A 38 5.91 0.04 17.77
C LYS A 38 6.53 -1.07 18.62
N GLU A 39 6.07 -1.24 19.84
CA GLU A 39 6.64 -2.22 20.78
C GLU A 39 6.35 -3.64 20.33
N ALA A 40 5.12 -3.91 19.92
CA ALA A 40 4.72 -5.19 19.36
C ALA A 40 5.50 -5.53 18.08
N VAL A 41 5.71 -4.56 17.20
CA VAL A 41 6.50 -4.74 15.97
C VAL A 41 7.95 -5.03 16.28
N PHE A 42 8.57 -4.34 17.25
CA PHE A 42 9.97 -4.59 17.61
C PHE A 42 10.19 -5.91 18.35
N ALA A 43 9.17 -6.46 19.00
CA ALA A 43 9.23 -7.78 19.62
C ALA A 43 9.07 -8.94 18.62
N LEU A 44 8.57 -8.67 17.41
CA LEU A 44 8.23 -9.70 16.42
C LEU A 44 9.43 -10.44 15.84
N PRO A 45 10.59 -9.82 15.52
CA PRO A 45 11.72 -10.51 14.90
C PRO A 45 12.19 -11.72 15.70
N GLN A 46 12.29 -11.60 17.02
CA GLN A 46 12.73 -12.69 17.86
C GLN A 46 11.75 -13.86 17.83
N LYS A 47 10.44 -13.61 17.92
CA LYS A 47 9.41 -14.64 17.80
C LYS A 47 9.51 -15.42 16.48
N VAL A 48 9.68 -14.68 15.37
CA VAL A 48 9.81 -15.28 14.04
C VAL A 48 11.10 -16.11 13.92
N ILE A 49 12.21 -15.64 14.49
CA ILE A 49 13.50 -16.35 14.47
C ILE A 49 13.41 -17.63 15.31
N ASP A 50 12.78 -17.57 16.47
CA ASP A 50 12.61 -18.75 17.35
C ASP A 50 11.79 -19.84 16.63
N GLU A 51 10.77 -19.47 15.85
CA GLU A 51 9.90 -20.40 15.12
C GLU A 51 10.50 -20.90 13.80
N HIS A 52 11.20 -20.03 13.07
CA HIS A 52 11.66 -20.32 11.70
C HIS A 52 13.16 -20.37 11.54
N GLY A 53 13.94 -20.01 12.57
CA GLY A 53 15.40 -20.02 12.58
C GLY A 53 16.04 -18.77 11.99
N ALA A 54 15.43 -18.10 11.03
CA ALA A 54 15.96 -16.89 10.40
C ALA A 54 14.88 -16.13 9.60
N VAL A 55 15.18 -14.87 9.26
CA VAL A 55 14.42 -14.05 8.32
C VAL A 55 15.31 -13.62 7.17
N ASP A 56 14.90 -13.88 5.95
CA ASP A 56 15.62 -13.50 4.73
C ASP A 56 14.90 -12.39 3.95
N MET A 57 13.59 -12.25 4.15
CA MET A 57 12.78 -11.28 3.39
C MET A 57 11.64 -10.72 4.25
N VAL A 58 11.43 -9.41 4.16
CA VAL A 58 10.33 -8.71 4.83
C VAL A 58 9.52 -7.93 3.80
N PHE A 59 8.20 -8.14 3.80
CA PHE A 59 7.24 -7.33 3.07
C PHE A 59 6.48 -6.43 4.05
N ASN A 60 6.78 -5.15 4.06
CA ASN A 60 5.96 -4.14 4.75
C ASN A 60 4.81 -3.76 3.83
N ASN A 61 3.70 -4.46 3.96
CA ASN A 61 2.56 -4.36 3.03
C ASN A 61 1.27 -3.88 3.70
N ALA A 62 1.17 -3.87 5.02
CA ALA A 62 0.00 -3.36 5.72
C ALA A 62 -0.37 -1.95 5.24
N GLY A 63 -1.65 -1.72 5.08
CA GLY A 63 -2.13 -0.44 4.58
C GLY A 63 -3.65 -0.34 4.61
N VAL A 64 -4.12 0.88 4.72
CA VAL A 64 -5.54 1.24 4.83
C VAL A 64 -5.89 2.29 3.80
N ALA A 65 -7.17 2.41 3.45
CA ALA A 65 -7.70 3.47 2.61
C ALA A 65 -8.43 4.50 3.49
N LEU A 66 -8.17 5.77 3.21
CA LEU A 66 -8.87 6.91 3.78
C LEU A 66 -9.22 7.87 2.65
N SER A 67 -10.36 8.52 2.74
CA SER A 67 -10.77 9.56 1.78
C SER A 67 -11.51 10.65 2.54
N GLN A 68 -10.84 11.78 2.74
CA GLN A 68 -11.35 12.96 3.43
C GLN A 68 -10.64 14.19 2.89
N THR A 69 -11.30 15.34 2.90
CA THR A 69 -10.62 16.60 2.63
C THR A 69 -9.65 16.94 3.76
N VAL A 70 -8.71 17.83 3.52
CA VAL A 70 -7.77 18.28 4.56
C VAL A 70 -8.50 18.97 5.71
N GLU A 71 -9.58 19.68 5.41
CA GLU A 71 -10.40 20.41 6.38
C GLU A 71 -11.21 19.48 7.28
N GLU A 72 -11.71 18.37 6.73
CA GLU A 72 -12.54 17.39 7.45
C GLU A 72 -11.74 16.37 8.25
N SER A 73 -10.46 16.18 7.91
CA SER A 73 -9.62 15.19 8.57
C SER A 73 -9.23 15.62 9.98
N THR A 74 -9.44 14.73 10.95
CA THR A 74 -9.11 14.94 12.37
C THR A 74 -7.67 14.54 12.69
N ASP A 75 -7.15 14.97 13.85
CA ASP A 75 -5.84 14.54 14.34
C ASP A 75 -5.79 13.01 14.51
N GLU A 76 -6.89 12.40 14.96
CA GLU A 76 -7.02 10.94 15.10
C GLU A 76 -6.94 10.22 13.76
N ASP A 77 -7.47 10.81 12.68
CA ASP A 77 -7.34 10.25 11.33
C ASP A 77 -5.89 10.29 10.84
N TRP A 78 -5.20 11.38 11.12
CA TRP A 78 -3.78 11.54 10.81
C TRP A 78 -2.91 10.56 11.60
N ASP A 79 -3.10 10.45 12.91
CA ASP A 79 -2.35 9.55 13.76
C ASP A 79 -2.58 8.08 13.37
N TRP A 80 -3.84 7.69 13.20
CA TRP A 80 -4.18 6.33 12.77
C TRP A 80 -3.65 6.03 11.38
N GLY A 81 -3.92 6.89 10.41
CA GLY A 81 -3.52 6.67 9.03
C GLY A 81 -2.01 6.61 8.85
N LEU A 82 -1.27 7.56 9.41
CA LEU A 82 0.20 7.58 9.36
C LEU A 82 0.81 6.49 10.23
N GLY A 83 0.18 6.15 11.36
CA GLY A 83 0.56 5.02 12.21
C GLY A 83 0.72 3.75 11.40
N ILE A 84 -0.26 3.44 10.55
CA ILE A 84 -0.25 2.23 9.71
C ILE A 84 0.57 2.44 8.43
N LEU A 85 0.26 3.51 7.66
CA LEU A 85 0.77 3.70 6.30
C LEU A 85 2.25 4.04 6.24
N LEU A 86 2.78 4.73 7.26
CA LEU A 86 4.16 5.23 7.31
C LEU A 86 4.95 4.60 8.45
N HIS A 87 4.48 4.79 9.69
CA HIS A 87 5.23 4.33 10.87
C HIS A 87 5.30 2.80 10.94
N GLY A 88 4.24 2.08 10.53
CA GLY A 88 4.27 0.62 10.42
C GLY A 88 5.38 0.12 9.48
N VAL A 89 5.56 0.76 8.33
CA VAL A 89 6.65 0.43 7.40
C VAL A 89 8.03 0.76 7.97
N ILE A 90 8.18 1.93 8.61
CA ILE A 90 9.43 2.35 9.25
C ILE A 90 9.78 1.38 10.39
N ASN A 91 8.83 1.08 11.27
CA ASN A 91 9.03 0.20 12.42
C ASN A 91 9.37 -1.23 11.97
N GLY A 92 8.60 -1.81 11.04
CA GLY A 92 8.87 -3.13 10.48
C GLY A 92 10.26 -3.21 9.85
N THR A 93 10.64 -2.21 9.06
CA THR A 93 12.00 -2.13 8.50
C THR A 93 13.06 -2.09 9.59
N ARG A 94 12.93 -1.19 10.57
CA ARG A 94 13.92 -1.00 11.64
C ARG A 94 14.03 -2.21 12.56
N ALA A 95 12.92 -2.88 12.84
CA ALA A 95 12.90 -4.06 13.69
C ALA A 95 13.66 -5.24 13.04
N PHE A 96 13.44 -5.48 11.75
CA PHE A 96 14.01 -6.63 11.05
C PHE A 96 15.40 -6.37 10.45
N LEU A 97 15.77 -5.13 10.14
CA LEU A 97 17.03 -4.79 9.46
C LEU A 97 18.29 -5.36 10.15
N PRO A 98 18.45 -5.32 11.49
CA PRO A 98 19.64 -5.90 12.15
C PRO A 98 19.76 -7.43 11.95
N HIS A 99 18.65 -8.14 11.79
CA HIS A 99 18.60 -9.57 11.55
C HIS A 99 18.87 -9.90 10.08
N LEU A 100 18.32 -9.10 9.16
CA LEU A 100 18.54 -9.24 7.72
C LEU A 100 20.01 -8.98 7.33
N LYS A 101 20.69 -8.02 7.97
CA LYS A 101 22.11 -7.74 7.75
C LYS A 101 23.04 -8.92 8.09
N LYS A 102 22.59 -9.87 8.89
CA LYS A 102 23.35 -11.09 9.25
C LYS A 102 23.16 -12.22 8.23
N ARG A 103 22.32 -12.04 7.24
CA ARG A 103 22.08 -13.05 6.21
C ARG A 103 23.03 -12.89 5.04
N PRO A 104 23.38 -13.98 4.33
CA PRO A 104 24.21 -13.89 3.12
C PRO A 104 23.49 -13.16 1.96
N GLU A 105 22.17 -13.23 1.94
CA GLU A 105 21.28 -12.53 1.00
C GLU A 105 19.97 -12.22 1.72
N ALA A 106 19.51 -10.99 1.63
CA ALA A 106 18.26 -10.58 2.27
C ALA A 106 17.55 -9.47 1.47
N ALA A 107 16.25 -9.28 1.75
CA ALA A 107 15.47 -8.25 1.08
C ALA A 107 14.46 -7.57 2.00
N ILE A 108 14.27 -6.26 1.80
CA ILE A 108 13.17 -5.47 2.34
C ILE A 108 12.34 -4.94 1.19
N ILE A 109 11.03 -5.19 1.24
CA ILE A 109 10.07 -4.76 0.25
C ILE A 109 9.03 -3.87 0.93
N ASN A 110 9.03 -2.58 0.59
CA ASN A 110 8.13 -1.59 1.15
C ASN A 110 7.06 -1.22 0.12
N THR A 111 5.79 -1.38 0.52
CA THR A 111 4.64 -1.09 -0.34
C THR A 111 4.24 0.37 -0.22
N SER A 112 4.68 1.18 -1.19
CA SER A 112 4.18 2.52 -1.45
C SER A 112 2.88 2.44 -2.29
N SER A 113 2.71 3.30 -3.27
CA SER A 113 1.55 3.37 -4.18
C SER A 113 1.92 4.21 -5.40
N ILE A 114 1.07 4.23 -6.44
CA ILE A 114 1.05 5.32 -7.41
C ILE A 114 0.80 6.66 -6.71
N PHE A 115 0.05 6.66 -5.61
CA PHE A 115 -0.18 7.83 -4.76
C PHE A 115 1.02 8.24 -3.88
N GLY A 116 2.15 7.53 -4.00
CA GLY A 116 3.48 8.00 -3.61
C GLY A 116 4.25 8.63 -4.77
N LEU A 117 3.62 8.82 -5.95
CA LEU A 117 4.19 9.40 -7.16
C LEU A 117 3.43 10.63 -7.65
N LEU A 118 2.14 10.67 -7.44
CA LEU A 118 1.25 11.77 -7.81
C LEU A 118 0.20 11.99 -6.72
N SER A 119 -0.45 13.15 -6.72
CA SER A 119 -1.45 13.52 -5.74
C SER A 119 -2.81 13.75 -6.39
N VAL A 120 -3.88 13.34 -5.69
CA VAL A 120 -5.27 13.56 -6.05
C VAL A 120 -6.02 14.16 -4.84
N PRO A 121 -7.16 14.82 -5.01
CA PRO A 121 -7.97 15.32 -3.90
C PRO A 121 -8.39 14.23 -2.92
N THR A 122 -8.75 14.60 -1.72
CA THR A 122 -9.30 13.77 -0.63
C THR A 122 -8.40 12.65 -0.10
N GLN A 123 -7.14 12.57 -0.56
CA GLN A 123 -6.22 11.49 -0.21
C GLN A 123 -4.96 12.00 0.54
N SER A 124 -5.06 13.14 1.25
CA SER A 124 -3.91 13.81 1.86
C SER A 124 -3.10 12.91 2.81
N ILE A 125 -3.75 12.25 3.76
CA ILE A 125 -3.12 11.33 4.73
C ILE A 125 -2.45 10.16 3.99
N TYR A 126 -3.17 9.58 3.02
CA TYR A 126 -2.63 8.47 2.22
C TYR A 126 -1.42 8.89 1.40
N HIS A 127 -1.47 10.07 0.77
CA HIS A 127 -0.33 10.62 0.02
C HIS A 127 0.87 10.84 0.91
N VAL A 128 0.71 11.51 2.05
CA VAL A 128 1.81 11.75 2.99
C VAL A 128 2.45 10.44 3.41
N GLY A 129 1.66 9.44 3.77
CA GLY A 129 2.15 8.10 4.11
C GLY A 129 2.93 7.46 2.95
N LYS A 130 2.35 7.42 1.74
CA LYS A 130 2.96 6.69 0.60
C LYS A 130 4.15 7.42 -0.05
N TYR A 131 4.15 8.76 -0.06
CA TYR A 131 5.35 9.54 -0.40
C TYR A 131 6.46 9.35 0.64
N GLY A 132 6.09 9.36 1.94
CA GLY A 132 7.01 9.09 3.03
C GLY A 132 7.66 7.71 2.91
N VAL A 133 6.87 6.66 2.67
CA VAL A 133 7.38 5.30 2.43
C VAL A 133 8.35 5.27 1.26
N ARG A 134 8.03 5.93 0.15
CA ARG A 134 8.93 6.00 -0.99
C ARG A 134 10.25 6.66 -0.62
N ALA A 135 10.22 7.86 -0.03
CA ALA A 135 11.43 8.59 0.35
C ALA A 135 12.30 7.78 1.32
N PHE A 136 11.68 7.21 2.36
CA PHE A 136 12.34 6.33 3.33
C PHE A 136 13.01 5.12 2.65
N THR A 137 12.29 4.46 1.73
CA THR A 137 12.80 3.27 1.04
C THR A 137 13.96 3.59 0.09
N GLU A 138 13.86 4.71 -0.65
CA GLU A 138 14.92 5.16 -1.54
C GLU A 138 16.18 5.54 -0.74
N THR A 139 16.03 6.19 0.41
CA THR A 139 17.15 6.51 1.33
C THR A 139 17.79 5.24 1.87
N LEU A 140 16.99 4.32 2.42
CA LEU A 140 17.51 3.04 2.93
C LEU A 140 18.27 2.25 1.86
N ALA A 141 17.78 2.25 0.62
CA ALA A 141 18.48 1.57 -0.48
C ALA A 141 19.88 2.15 -0.75
N LEU A 142 20.03 3.46 -0.62
CA LEU A 142 21.34 4.13 -0.73
C LEU A 142 22.24 3.79 0.44
N GLU A 143 21.73 3.80 1.66
CA GLU A 143 22.48 3.43 2.87
C GLU A 143 23.00 1.99 2.78
N MET A 144 22.13 1.04 2.41
CA MET A 144 22.54 -0.36 2.23
C MET A 144 23.61 -0.54 1.16
N LYS A 145 23.53 0.24 0.08
CA LYS A 145 24.56 0.25 -0.95
C LYS A 145 25.89 0.83 -0.45
N MET A 146 25.86 1.92 0.32
CA MET A 146 27.06 2.54 0.87
C MET A 146 27.77 1.62 1.88
N GLU A 147 27.01 0.84 2.63
CA GLU A 147 27.54 -0.12 3.60
C GLU A 147 27.99 -1.45 2.97
N ASN A 148 27.81 -1.65 1.66
CA ASN A 148 27.96 -2.96 1.00
C ASN A 148 27.15 -4.07 1.69
N SER A 149 25.96 -3.73 2.17
CA SER A 149 25.06 -4.62 2.90
C SER A 149 24.50 -5.72 1.97
N PRO A 150 24.28 -6.95 2.48
CA PRO A 150 23.60 -8.01 1.72
C PRO A 150 22.09 -7.74 1.54
N VAL A 151 21.55 -6.68 2.14
CA VAL A 151 20.13 -6.36 2.13
C VAL A 151 19.77 -5.57 0.88
N GLU A 152 18.97 -6.19 0.01
CA GLU A 152 18.40 -5.55 -1.15
C GLU A 152 17.08 -4.83 -0.77
N VAL A 153 16.90 -3.58 -1.17
CA VAL A 153 15.72 -2.78 -0.79
C VAL A 153 14.89 -2.45 -2.02
N TYR A 154 13.57 -2.66 -1.93
CA TYR A 154 12.63 -2.48 -3.03
C TYR A 154 11.47 -1.58 -2.64
N SER A 155 11.12 -0.62 -3.49
CA SER A 155 9.92 0.20 -3.39
C SER A 155 8.88 -0.29 -4.39
N VAL A 156 7.72 -0.72 -3.90
CA VAL A 156 6.61 -1.19 -4.74
C VAL A 156 5.57 -0.09 -4.87
N HIS A 157 5.15 0.19 -6.09
CA HIS A 157 4.16 1.20 -6.43
C HIS A 157 3.00 0.55 -7.19
N PRO A 158 2.02 -0.03 -6.47
CA PRO A 158 0.81 -0.55 -7.08
C PRO A 158 -0.02 0.57 -7.70
N GLY A 159 -0.59 0.30 -8.88
CA GLY A 159 -1.71 1.05 -9.42
C GLY A 159 -3.03 0.59 -8.81
N HIS A 160 -4.09 0.58 -9.59
CA HIS A 160 -5.37 0.05 -9.16
C HIS A 160 -5.33 -1.50 -9.19
N ILE A 161 -5.24 -2.08 -8.01
CA ILE A 161 -5.17 -3.54 -7.80
C ILE A 161 -6.46 -4.01 -7.14
N GLY A 162 -7.03 -5.11 -7.65
CA GLY A 162 -8.25 -5.72 -7.13
C GLY A 162 -8.02 -6.42 -5.80
N THR A 163 -8.01 -5.65 -4.72
CA THR A 163 -7.90 -6.08 -3.32
C THR A 163 -9.08 -5.58 -2.52
N ASN A 164 -9.19 -6.00 -1.26
CA ASN A 164 -10.24 -5.57 -0.34
C ASN A 164 -9.94 -4.24 0.38
N ILE A 165 -8.93 -3.49 -0.04
CA ILE A 165 -8.49 -2.28 0.66
C ILE A 165 -9.59 -1.22 0.77
N ALA A 166 -10.42 -1.06 -0.26
CA ALA A 166 -11.55 -0.13 -0.24
C ALA A 166 -12.67 -0.64 0.69
N ASN A 167 -12.94 -1.95 0.71
CA ASN A 167 -13.92 -2.54 1.63
C ASN A 167 -13.56 -2.27 3.09
N TYR A 168 -12.29 -2.38 3.46
CA TYR A 168 -11.83 -2.08 4.82
C TYR A 168 -11.92 -0.60 5.17
N GLY A 169 -11.65 0.30 4.25
CA GLY A 169 -11.85 1.73 4.45
C GLY A 169 -13.31 2.09 4.73
N VAL A 170 -14.22 1.46 4.01
CA VAL A 170 -15.67 1.61 4.20
C VAL A 170 -16.13 1.07 5.55
N GLN A 171 -15.68 -0.15 5.95
CA GLN A 171 -16.07 -0.78 7.20
C GLN A 171 -15.63 -0.01 8.45
N ASN A 172 -14.55 0.77 8.34
CA ASN A 172 -14.04 1.60 9.44
C ASN A 172 -14.53 3.03 9.40
N GLU A 173 -15.55 3.35 8.58
CA GLU A 173 -16.09 4.70 8.42
C GLU A 173 -15.04 5.76 8.05
N ARG A 174 -13.89 5.33 7.52
CA ARG A 174 -12.77 6.20 7.13
C ARG A 174 -12.78 6.57 5.65
N LEU A 175 -13.68 6.00 4.87
CA LEU A 175 -14.07 6.48 3.56
C LEU A 175 -15.38 7.23 3.72
N ASP A 176 -15.30 8.53 3.83
CA ASP A 176 -16.49 9.38 3.82
C ASP A 176 -17.02 9.47 2.38
N ILE A 177 -17.97 8.62 2.10
CA ILE A 177 -18.71 8.60 0.83
C ILE A 177 -20.12 9.02 1.16
N ASN A 178 -20.46 10.23 0.81
CA ASN A 178 -21.83 10.69 0.92
C ASN A 178 -22.70 9.98 -0.12
N LEU A 179 -23.28 8.84 0.28
CA LEU A 179 -24.16 8.04 -0.57
C LEU A 179 -25.49 8.73 -0.91
N GLU A 180 -25.87 9.80 -0.18
CA GLU A 180 -27.04 10.61 -0.49
C GLU A 180 -26.82 11.51 -1.72
N ASN A 181 -25.56 11.76 -2.07
CA ASN A 181 -25.19 12.48 -3.28
C ASN A 181 -24.93 11.48 -4.43
N GLU A 182 -26.01 11.12 -5.15
CA GLU A 182 -25.95 10.18 -6.28
C GLU A 182 -24.94 10.60 -7.35
N ASP A 183 -24.72 11.89 -7.54
CA ASP A 183 -23.75 12.43 -8.48
C ASP A 183 -22.30 12.18 -8.02
N GLU A 184 -22.04 12.29 -6.72
CA GLU A 184 -20.70 12.05 -6.14
C GLU A 184 -20.34 10.57 -6.21
N VAL A 185 -21.23 9.68 -5.81
CA VAL A 185 -21.07 8.22 -5.89
C VAL A 185 -20.94 7.77 -7.34
N SER A 186 -21.79 8.29 -8.23
CA SER A 186 -21.76 8.01 -9.66
C SER A 186 -20.47 8.49 -10.32
N ASN A 187 -19.95 9.64 -9.91
CA ASN A 187 -18.69 10.20 -10.43
C ASN A 187 -17.46 9.42 -9.96
N LEU A 188 -17.46 8.91 -8.72
CA LEU A 188 -16.32 8.18 -8.14
C LEU A 188 -16.27 6.71 -8.57
N PHE A 189 -17.43 6.03 -8.60
CA PHE A 189 -17.50 4.57 -8.72
C PHE A 189 -18.39 4.08 -9.88
N GLY A 190 -19.02 4.99 -10.60
CA GLY A 190 -19.96 4.68 -11.68
C GLY A 190 -21.41 4.51 -11.19
N PRO A 191 -22.40 4.51 -12.09
CA PRO A 191 -23.83 4.67 -11.79
C PRO A 191 -24.53 3.50 -11.08
N ARG A 192 -23.78 2.61 -10.43
CA ARG A 192 -24.30 1.35 -9.89
C ARG A 192 -24.08 1.12 -8.39
N ALA A 193 -23.28 1.95 -7.72
CA ALA A 193 -23.08 1.79 -6.28
C ALA A 193 -24.22 2.44 -5.50
N LYS A 194 -25.01 1.64 -4.80
CA LYS A 194 -26.11 2.09 -3.93
C LYS A 194 -25.79 1.91 -2.45
N THR A 195 -24.77 1.11 -2.13
CA THR A 195 -24.34 0.86 -0.76
C THR A 195 -22.82 0.97 -0.63
N LYS A 196 -22.35 1.19 0.60
CA LYS A 196 -20.92 1.26 0.89
C LYS A 196 -20.19 -0.03 0.51
N GLU A 197 -20.83 -1.19 0.69
CA GLU A 197 -20.28 -2.51 0.33
C GLU A 197 -20.11 -2.65 -1.20
N GLU A 198 -21.06 -2.16 -1.97
CA GLU A 198 -20.99 -2.15 -3.44
C GLU A 198 -19.81 -1.33 -3.95
N VAL A 199 -19.47 -0.23 -3.28
CA VAL A 199 -18.30 0.59 -3.63
C VAL A 199 -17.01 -0.22 -3.59
N GLY A 200 -16.79 -0.95 -2.51
CA GLY A 200 -15.60 -1.78 -2.36
C GLY A 200 -15.53 -2.92 -3.37
N GLU A 201 -16.65 -3.58 -3.65
CA GLU A 201 -16.72 -4.63 -4.67
C GLU A 201 -16.53 -4.07 -6.09
N ILE A 202 -17.09 -2.91 -6.40
CA ILE A 202 -16.86 -2.23 -7.68
C ILE A 202 -15.38 -1.88 -7.83
N PHE A 203 -14.75 -1.30 -6.80
CA PHE A 203 -13.32 -1.01 -6.81
C PHE A 203 -12.50 -2.26 -7.11
N LYS A 204 -12.77 -3.36 -6.42
CA LYS A 204 -12.07 -4.64 -6.59
C LYS A 204 -12.25 -5.21 -7.99
N ASN A 205 -13.49 -5.22 -8.50
CA ASN A 205 -13.84 -5.86 -9.76
C ASN A 205 -13.46 -5.05 -10.99
N GLN A 206 -13.35 -3.72 -10.89
CA GLN A 206 -12.91 -2.84 -11.97
C GLN A 206 -11.38 -2.73 -12.09
N ALA A 207 -10.63 -3.32 -11.15
CA ALA A 207 -9.18 -3.24 -11.17
C ALA A 207 -8.59 -3.96 -12.39
N PRO A 208 -7.69 -3.32 -13.16
CA PRO A 208 -7.05 -3.93 -14.32
C PRO A 208 -6.06 -5.04 -13.95
N VAL A 209 -5.67 -5.12 -12.68
CA VAL A 209 -4.72 -6.12 -12.18
C VAL A 209 -5.29 -6.73 -10.91
N ASN A 210 -5.46 -8.05 -10.86
CA ASN A 210 -5.82 -8.75 -9.63
C ASN A 210 -4.60 -8.98 -8.72
N ALA A 211 -4.85 -9.32 -7.45
CA ALA A 211 -3.81 -9.50 -6.43
C ALA A 211 -2.76 -10.56 -6.81
N ASN A 212 -3.18 -11.68 -7.41
CA ASN A 212 -2.27 -12.76 -7.82
C ASN A 212 -1.32 -12.31 -8.94
N SER A 213 -1.84 -11.60 -9.94
CA SER A 213 -1.03 -11.02 -11.01
C SER A 213 -0.07 -9.96 -10.50
N ALA A 214 -0.51 -9.13 -9.54
CA ALA A 214 0.33 -8.14 -8.87
C ALA A 214 1.51 -8.82 -8.15
N ALA A 215 1.24 -9.86 -7.37
CA ALA A 215 2.28 -10.63 -6.67
C ALA A 215 3.31 -11.22 -7.65
N LYS A 216 2.86 -11.81 -8.77
CA LYS A 216 3.77 -12.33 -9.82
C LYS A 216 4.65 -11.24 -10.43
N ILE A 217 4.10 -10.04 -10.68
CA ILE A 217 4.86 -8.89 -11.18
C ILE A 217 5.92 -8.47 -10.17
N ILE A 218 5.56 -8.36 -8.88
CA ILE A 218 6.47 -7.97 -7.81
C ILE A 218 7.62 -8.98 -7.71
N LEU A 219 7.33 -10.26 -7.56
CA LEU A 219 8.34 -11.33 -7.44
C LEU A 219 9.27 -11.39 -8.66
N LYS A 220 8.73 -11.23 -9.88
CA LYS A 220 9.52 -11.16 -11.10
C LYS A 220 10.51 -9.99 -11.09
N ASN A 221 10.09 -8.83 -10.57
CA ASN A 221 10.96 -7.65 -10.49
C ASN A 221 12.00 -7.78 -9.39
N ILE A 222 11.67 -8.39 -8.24
CA ILE A 222 12.63 -8.70 -7.18
C ILE A 222 13.74 -9.63 -7.73
N LYS A 223 13.37 -10.71 -8.43
CA LYS A 223 14.33 -11.62 -9.08
C LYS A 223 15.24 -10.91 -10.08
N LYS A 224 14.75 -9.85 -10.75
CA LYS A 224 15.53 -9.01 -11.68
C LYS A 224 16.30 -7.89 -10.99
N LYS A 225 16.23 -7.77 -9.67
CA LYS A 225 16.82 -6.69 -8.87
C LYS A 225 16.36 -5.28 -9.26
N ASN A 226 15.14 -5.14 -9.79
CA ASN A 226 14.54 -3.85 -10.12
C ASN A 226 14.04 -3.17 -8.83
N LYS A 227 14.74 -2.13 -8.38
CA LYS A 227 14.49 -1.50 -7.06
C LYS A 227 13.18 -0.73 -6.97
N ARG A 228 12.69 -0.18 -8.09
CA ARG A 228 11.41 0.54 -8.18
C ARG A 228 10.44 -0.27 -9.01
N ILE A 229 9.44 -0.84 -8.36
CA ILE A 229 8.51 -1.79 -8.96
C ILE A 229 7.15 -1.12 -9.19
N LEU A 230 6.84 -0.79 -10.43
CA LEU A 230 5.55 -0.27 -10.85
C LEU A 230 4.63 -1.45 -11.23
N VAL A 231 3.50 -1.60 -10.53
CA VAL A 231 2.55 -2.69 -10.72
C VAL A 231 1.29 -2.19 -11.40
N GLY A 232 1.11 -2.61 -12.65
CA GLY A 232 0.00 -2.18 -13.51
C GLY A 232 0.44 -1.28 -14.66
N GLY A 233 -0.39 -1.20 -15.69
CA GLY A 233 -0.19 -0.31 -16.84
C GLY A 233 -0.43 1.15 -16.43
N ASP A 234 -1.43 1.37 -15.60
CA ASP A 234 -1.81 2.63 -14.98
C ASP A 234 -0.65 3.22 -14.15
N ALA A 235 -0.01 2.42 -13.29
CA ALA A 235 1.15 2.86 -12.51
C ALA A 235 2.29 3.40 -13.40
N ARG A 236 2.55 2.74 -14.54
CA ARG A 236 3.57 3.19 -15.49
C ARG A 236 3.18 4.47 -16.23
N TRP A 237 1.90 4.61 -16.54
CA TRP A 237 1.36 5.79 -17.19
C TRP A 237 1.47 7.02 -16.30
N TYR A 238 0.98 6.91 -15.05
CA TYR A 238 1.01 7.98 -14.08
C TYR A 238 2.44 8.40 -13.69
N ASP A 239 3.35 7.44 -13.51
CA ASP A 239 4.77 7.75 -13.27
C ASP A 239 5.37 8.57 -14.42
N ARG A 240 5.06 8.23 -15.67
CA ARG A 240 5.52 8.99 -16.84
C ARG A 240 4.91 10.39 -16.91
N ILE A 241 3.61 10.51 -16.74
CA ILE A 241 2.93 11.81 -16.77
C ILE A 241 3.54 12.76 -15.75
N GLN A 242 3.68 12.30 -14.50
CA GLN A 242 4.24 13.11 -13.43
C GLN A 242 5.70 13.51 -13.71
N ARG A 243 6.51 12.64 -14.30
CA ARG A 243 7.91 12.92 -14.64
C ARG A 243 8.07 13.90 -15.78
N PHE A 244 7.28 13.76 -16.84
CA PHE A 244 7.38 14.63 -18.01
C PHE A 244 6.64 15.95 -17.83
N PHE A 245 5.59 15.98 -17.02
CA PHE A 245 4.75 17.16 -16.79
C PHE A 245 4.57 17.49 -15.30
N PRO A 246 5.65 17.66 -14.50
CA PRO A 246 5.56 17.80 -13.05
C PRO A 246 4.71 18.97 -12.57
N LYS A 247 4.63 20.05 -13.36
CA LYS A 247 3.81 21.24 -13.06
C LYS A 247 2.39 21.16 -13.64
N LYS A 248 2.16 20.33 -14.66
CA LYS A 248 0.91 20.31 -15.42
C LYS A 248 0.11 19.02 -15.23
N TYR A 249 0.68 18.00 -14.57
CA TYR A 249 0.00 16.70 -14.43
C TYR A 249 -1.37 16.83 -13.74
N ILE A 250 -1.51 17.74 -12.78
CA ILE A 250 -2.77 18.01 -12.08
C ILE A 250 -3.92 18.41 -13.04
N TYR A 251 -3.61 19.11 -14.14
CA TYR A 251 -4.58 19.47 -15.16
C TYR A 251 -4.85 18.34 -16.15
N LEU A 252 -3.97 17.34 -16.21
CA LEU A 252 -4.13 16.16 -17.07
C LEU A 252 -4.88 15.03 -16.34
N LEU A 253 -4.87 15.01 -15.01
CA LEU A 253 -5.55 13.97 -14.22
C LEU A 253 -7.06 13.90 -14.48
N PRO A 254 -7.81 15.03 -14.59
CA PRO A 254 -9.24 14.99 -14.88
C PRO A 254 -9.58 14.39 -16.25
N LEU A 255 -8.63 14.37 -17.17
CA LEU A 255 -8.80 13.78 -18.51
C LEU A 255 -8.65 12.25 -18.50
N ILE A 256 -8.22 11.68 -17.38
CA ILE A 256 -8.01 10.24 -17.26
C ILE A 256 -9.29 9.63 -16.67
N PRO A 257 -9.97 8.68 -17.37
CA PRO A 257 -11.31 8.22 -17.01
C PRO A 257 -11.48 7.72 -15.57
N LEU A 258 -10.44 7.12 -14.99
CA LEU A 258 -10.49 6.62 -13.60
C LEU A 258 -10.30 7.73 -12.56
N ILE A 259 -9.39 8.67 -12.80
CA ILE A 259 -9.06 9.77 -11.90
C ILE A 259 -9.91 11.01 -12.20
N GLY A 260 -10.29 11.21 -13.45
CA GLY A 260 -11.17 12.32 -13.85
C GLY A 260 -12.52 12.28 -13.16
N ARG A 261 -12.93 11.12 -12.65
CA ARG A 261 -14.13 10.98 -11.82
C ARG A 261 -13.97 11.56 -10.41
N LEU A 262 -12.73 11.70 -9.90
CA LEU A 262 -12.40 12.31 -8.61
C LEU A 262 -12.39 13.86 -8.65
N PHE A 263 -12.51 14.44 -9.84
CA PHE A 263 -12.48 15.90 -10.01
C PHE A 263 -13.84 16.39 -10.50
N PRO A 264 -14.53 17.27 -9.75
CA PRO A 264 -15.73 17.95 -10.25
C PRO A 264 -15.34 18.73 -11.51
N LYS A 265 -16.01 18.43 -12.63
CA LYS A 265 -15.69 18.96 -13.97
C LYS A 265 -15.79 20.48 -14.06
N ASP A 266 -16.56 21.08 -13.17
CA ASP A 266 -16.96 22.48 -13.19
C ASP A 266 -15.98 23.41 -12.49
N LYS A 267 -15.08 22.91 -11.65
CA LYS A 267 -14.19 23.75 -10.81
C LYS A 267 -12.74 23.83 -11.23
N LEU A 268 -12.30 23.03 -12.18
CA LEU A 268 -10.88 22.94 -12.59
C LEU A 268 -10.54 23.53 -13.96
N LEU A 269 -11.56 23.79 -14.80
CA LEU A 269 -11.34 24.28 -16.17
C LEU A 269 -11.63 25.79 -16.34
N ASP A 270 -12.06 26.49 -15.30
CA ASP A 270 -12.42 27.91 -15.31
C ASP A 270 -11.26 28.85 -14.86
N ARG A 271 -10.01 28.48 -15.13
CA ARG A 271 -8.85 29.39 -14.97
C ARG A 271 -7.87 29.34 -16.11
#